data_87ca95236729a65d0a4c93d239774abb
#
_entry.id   87ca95236729a65d0a4c93d239774abb
#
_cell.length_a   1.000
_cell.length_b   1.000
_cell.length_c   1.000
_cell.angle_alpha   90.00
_cell.angle_beta   90.00
_cell.angle_gamma   90.00
#
_symmetry.space_group_name_H-M   'P 1'
#
loop_
_entity.id
_entity.type
_entity.pdbx_description
1 polymer ?
#
loop_
_entity_poly.entity_id
_entity_poly.type
_entity_poly.pdbx_seq_one_letter_code
_entity_poly.pdbx_strand_id
1 'polypeptide(L)'
;MTDTAANEIERHLPLIFENEANGILQDLIGTPTLMGMMMFATEEEVMAARNYIIGVFEECYRVGHLRIMGAADEGTLFGYSLIFGHPSANYSLYCHKIYVYEQYRGNGIGSQMLTGILSLPNEVGLVCSPDLIPFYESAGMHFKGNFTTTSDTGFTKTRGMYEGLCVMSTDNSGETNGLPIFMLNDSDIDNIIQAIVSAKN
;
A
#
# COMPACT_ATOMS: atom_id res chain seq x y z
N MET A 1 9.28 -20.02 -0.09
CA MET A 1 7.81 -20.27 -0.16
C MET A 1 7.63 -21.50 -1.02
N THR A 2 6.87 -22.49 -0.58
CA THR A 2 6.54 -23.66 -1.39
C THR A 2 5.57 -23.24 -2.50
N ASP A 3 5.65 -23.85 -3.70
CA ASP A 3 4.77 -23.59 -4.86
C ASP A 3 3.28 -23.54 -4.51
N THR A 4 2.87 -24.30 -3.50
CA THR A 4 1.48 -24.38 -3.03
C THR A 4 1.00 -23.06 -2.40
N ALA A 5 1.85 -22.38 -1.59
CA ALA A 5 1.49 -21.14 -0.92
C ALA A 5 1.44 -19.95 -1.91
N ALA A 6 2.31 -19.94 -2.93
CA ALA A 6 2.26 -18.93 -3.99
C ALA A 6 0.96 -19.05 -4.80
N ASN A 7 0.59 -20.26 -5.22
CA ASN A 7 -0.65 -20.53 -5.96
C ASN A 7 -1.91 -20.18 -5.15
N GLU A 8 -1.86 -20.27 -3.82
CA GLU A 8 -3.01 -19.93 -2.97
C GLU A 8 -3.24 -18.41 -2.95
N ILE A 9 -2.18 -17.61 -2.83
CA ILE A 9 -2.30 -16.15 -2.85
C ILE A 9 -2.73 -15.62 -4.20
N GLU A 10 -2.27 -16.20 -5.30
CA GLU A 10 -2.68 -15.79 -6.66
C GLU A 10 -4.20 -15.82 -6.87
N ARG A 11 -4.91 -16.76 -6.23
CA ARG A 11 -6.37 -16.82 -6.29
C ARG A 11 -7.07 -15.63 -5.62
N HIS A 12 -6.39 -14.97 -4.69
CA HIS A 12 -6.92 -13.85 -3.93
C HIS A 12 -6.50 -12.48 -4.47
N LEU A 13 -5.65 -12.42 -5.52
CA LEU A 13 -5.17 -11.15 -6.08
C LEU A 13 -6.31 -10.18 -6.44
N PRO A 14 -7.39 -10.59 -7.11
CA PRO A 14 -8.47 -9.66 -7.44
C PRO A 14 -9.10 -9.03 -6.17
N LEU A 15 -9.33 -9.85 -5.14
CA LEU A 15 -9.88 -9.39 -3.87
C LEU A 15 -8.92 -8.44 -3.14
N ILE A 16 -7.62 -8.74 -3.15
CA ILE A 16 -6.58 -7.90 -2.53
C ILE A 16 -6.53 -6.55 -3.22
N PHE A 17 -6.45 -6.51 -4.55
CA PHE A 17 -6.37 -5.26 -5.29
C PHE A 17 -7.65 -4.44 -5.18
N GLU A 18 -8.81 -5.08 -5.18
CA GLU A 18 -10.08 -4.39 -4.96
C GLU A 18 -10.14 -3.76 -3.55
N ASN A 19 -9.71 -4.50 -2.52
CA ASN A 19 -9.69 -4.00 -1.14
C ASN A 19 -8.74 -2.79 -0.99
N GLU A 20 -7.55 -2.86 -1.59
CA GLU A 20 -6.59 -1.75 -1.58
C GLU A 20 -7.10 -0.53 -2.36
N ALA A 21 -7.67 -0.75 -3.54
CA ALA A 21 -8.23 0.32 -4.34
C ALA A 21 -9.38 1.04 -3.61
N ASN A 22 -10.24 0.29 -2.91
CA ASN A 22 -11.29 0.88 -2.08
C ASN A 22 -10.72 1.70 -0.92
N GLY A 23 -9.66 1.23 -0.25
CA GLY A 23 -8.98 1.97 0.81
C GLY A 23 -8.39 3.29 0.29
N ILE A 24 -7.67 3.24 -0.83
CA ILE A 24 -7.10 4.43 -1.46
C ILE A 24 -8.19 5.43 -1.89
N LEU A 25 -9.31 4.95 -2.45
CA LEU A 25 -10.42 5.84 -2.81
C LEU A 25 -11.02 6.52 -1.58
N GLN A 26 -11.14 5.82 -0.45
CA GLN A 26 -11.60 6.42 0.80
C GLN A 26 -10.66 7.53 1.28
N ASP A 27 -9.34 7.31 1.20
CA ASP A 27 -8.35 8.31 1.56
C ASP A 27 -8.40 9.52 0.59
N LEU A 28 -8.59 9.27 -0.70
CA LEU A 28 -8.70 10.29 -1.75
C LEU A 28 -9.95 11.17 -1.61
N ILE A 29 -11.07 10.62 -1.13
CA ILE A 29 -12.31 11.39 -0.86
C ILE A 29 -12.03 12.52 0.15
N GLY A 30 -11.06 12.36 1.04
CA GLY A 30 -10.60 13.43 1.94
C GLY A 30 -9.89 14.58 1.24
N THR A 31 -9.50 14.45 -0.03
CA THR A 31 -8.85 15.52 -0.79
C THR A 31 -9.88 16.45 -1.43
N PRO A 32 -9.70 17.79 -1.36
CA PRO A 32 -10.68 18.74 -1.89
C PRO A 32 -11.01 18.54 -3.37
N THR A 33 -10.02 18.09 -4.17
CA THR A 33 -10.17 17.94 -5.63
C THR A 33 -11.15 16.81 -5.99
N LEU A 34 -11.12 15.69 -5.28
CA LEU A 34 -11.97 14.53 -5.56
C LEU A 34 -13.25 14.51 -4.73
N MET A 35 -13.26 15.15 -3.57
CA MET A 35 -14.41 15.17 -2.66
C MET A 35 -15.70 15.57 -3.36
N GLY A 36 -15.67 16.69 -4.10
CA GLY A 36 -16.85 17.20 -4.80
C GLY A 36 -17.34 16.29 -5.93
N MET A 37 -16.45 15.57 -6.60
CA MET A 37 -16.80 14.64 -7.67
C MET A 37 -17.39 13.36 -7.09
N MET A 38 -16.75 12.80 -6.07
CA MET A 38 -17.13 11.52 -5.47
C MET A 38 -18.45 11.60 -4.67
N MET A 39 -18.81 12.77 -4.12
CA MET A 39 -20.10 12.97 -3.44
C MET A 39 -21.31 12.74 -4.34
N PHE A 40 -21.17 12.95 -5.64
CA PHE A 40 -22.25 12.84 -6.63
C PHE A 40 -21.98 11.78 -7.69
N ALA A 41 -20.92 10.98 -7.51
CA ALA A 41 -20.53 9.96 -8.45
C ALA A 41 -21.53 8.80 -8.44
N THR A 42 -21.86 8.30 -9.62
CA THR A 42 -22.63 7.06 -9.80
C THR A 42 -21.76 5.85 -9.46
N GLU A 43 -22.39 4.70 -9.27
CA GLU A 43 -21.68 3.44 -9.04
C GLU A 43 -20.71 3.12 -10.18
N GLU A 44 -21.07 3.38 -11.43
CA GLU A 44 -20.22 3.18 -12.61
C GLU A 44 -18.99 4.09 -12.57
N GLU A 45 -19.14 5.35 -12.18
CA GLU A 45 -18.05 6.30 -12.04
C GLU A 45 -17.07 5.92 -10.91
N VAL A 46 -17.60 5.47 -9.76
CA VAL A 46 -16.79 4.94 -8.65
C VAL A 46 -16.03 3.70 -9.09
N MET A 47 -16.69 2.81 -9.83
CA MET A 47 -16.08 1.59 -10.36
C MET A 47 -14.97 1.93 -11.37
N ALA A 48 -15.14 2.93 -12.23
CA ALA A 48 -14.10 3.37 -13.16
C ALA A 48 -12.85 3.89 -12.43
N ALA A 49 -13.03 4.72 -11.37
CA ALA A 49 -11.94 5.19 -10.53
C ALA A 49 -11.20 4.03 -9.83
N ARG A 50 -11.95 3.09 -9.27
CA ARG A 50 -11.41 1.89 -8.63
C ARG A 50 -10.61 1.04 -9.60
N ASN A 51 -11.14 0.79 -10.79
CA ASN A 51 -10.48 -0.03 -11.81
C ASN A 51 -9.16 0.60 -12.28
N TYR A 52 -9.05 1.93 -12.34
CA TYR A 52 -7.77 2.57 -12.59
C TYR A 52 -6.72 2.20 -11.53
N ILE A 53 -7.07 2.31 -10.25
CA ILE A 53 -6.15 2.00 -9.15
C ILE A 53 -5.79 0.51 -9.15
N ILE A 54 -6.76 -0.38 -9.38
CA ILE A 54 -6.50 -1.82 -9.54
C ILE A 54 -5.47 -2.06 -10.65
N GLY A 55 -5.64 -1.43 -11.81
CA GLY A 55 -4.69 -1.53 -12.93
C GLY A 55 -3.26 -1.09 -12.56
N VAL A 56 -3.11 -0.09 -11.71
CA VAL A 56 -1.77 0.33 -11.20
C VAL A 56 -1.14 -0.78 -10.35
N PHE A 57 -1.90 -1.41 -9.46
CA PHE A 57 -1.38 -2.53 -8.64
C PHE A 57 -1.07 -3.76 -9.49
N GLU A 58 -1.95 -4.12 -10.41
CA GLU A 58 -1.75 -5.23 -11.36
C GLU A 58 -0.48 -5.04 -12.18
N GLU A 59 -0.24 -3.83 -12.69
CA GLU A 59 0.97 -3.51 -13.44
C GLU A 59 2.21 -3.62 -12.55
N CYS A 60 2.21 -3.05 -11.34
CA CYS A 60 3.31 -3.17 -10.40
C CYS A 60 3.61 -4.64 -10.06
N TYR A 61 2.58 -5.46 -9.89
CA TYR A 61 2.72 -6.89 -9.65
C TYR A 61 3.30 -7.62 -10.86
N ARG A 62 2.76 -7.35 -12.05
CA ARG A 62 3.18 -7.97 -13.31
C ARG A 62 4.65 -7.70 -13.66
N VAL A 63 5.14 -6.48 -13.39
CA VAL A 63 6.54 -6.11 -13.65
C VAL A 63 7.49 -6.46 -12.51
N GLY A 64 6.98 -7.05 -11.41
CA GLY A 64 7.78 -7.52 -10.28
C GLY A 64 8.18 -6.44 -9.28
N HIS A 65 7.60 -5.23 -9.37
CA HIS A 65 7.79 -4.17 -8.37
C HIS A 65 6.96 -4.37 -7.12
N LEU A 66 5.85 -5.08 -7.20
CA LEU A 66 4.99 -5.44 -6.09
C LEU A 66 5.09 -6.94 -5.81
N ARG A 67 5.31 -7.29 -4.55
CA ARG A 67 5.22 -8.65 -4.01
C ARG A 67 4.11 -8.70 -2.98
N ILE A 68 3.37 -9.80 -2.96
CA ILE A 68 2.30 -10.02 -2.00
C ILE A 68 2.65 -11.22 -1.13
N MET A 69 2.58 -11.03 0.19
CA MET A 69 2.64 -12.11 1.16
C MET A 69 1.28 -12.22 1.84
N GLY A 70 0.70 -13.41 1.87
CA GLY A 70 -0.60 -13.64 2.47
C GLY A 70 -0.54 -14.60 3.64
N ALA A 71 -1.48 -14.43 4.56
CA ALA A 71 -1.85 -15.40 5.56
C ALA A 71 -3.19 -16.02 5.11
N ALA A 72 -3.15 -17.26 4.63
CA ALA A 72 -4.31 -17.97 4.13
C ALA A 72 -4.25 -19.46 4.54
N ASP A 73 -5.41 -20.08 4.69
CA ASP A 73 -5.55 -21.51 4.94
C ASP A 73 -6.83 -22.03 4.31
N GLU A 74 -6.75 -23.18 3.67
CA GLU A 74 -7.88 -23.86 3.01
C GLU A 74 -8.75 -22.96 2.12
N GLY A 75 -8.11 -22.05 1.37
CA GLY A 75 -8.79 -21.10 0.48
C GLY A 75 -9.39 -19.88 1.18
N THR A 76 -9.18 -19.71 2.49
CA THR A 76 -9.59 -18.54 3.25
C THR A 76 -8.43 -17.59 3.45
N LEU A 77 -8.56 -16.35 3.00
CA LEU A 77 -7.56 -15.30 3.22
C LEU A 77 -7.82 -14.59 4.55
N PHE A 78 -6.86 -14.65 5.48
CA PHE A 78 -6.94 -13.99 6.79
C PHE A 78 -6.36 -12.58 6.77
N GLY A 79 -5.39 -12.35 5.89
CA GLY A 79 -4.70 -11.10 5.74
C GLY A 79 -3.64 -11.16 4.66
N TYR A 80 -3.07 -10.00 4.33
CA TYR A 80 -2.01 -9.88 3.33
C TYR A 80 -1.12 -8.68 3.62
N SER A 81 0.06 -8.69 3.02
CA SER A 81 0.96 -7.54 2.97
C SER A 81 1.39 -7.23 1.55
N LEU A 82 1.50 -5.94 1.26
CA LEU A 82 1.98 -5.40 -0.01
C LEU A 82 3.39 -4.87 0.20
N ILE A 83 4.34 -5.39 -0.57
CA ILE A 83 5.76 -5.06 -0.44
C ILE A 83 6.27 -4.60 -1.79
N PHE A 84 6.62 -3.32 -1.88
CA PHE A 84 7.22 -2.73 -3.07
C PHE A 84 8.74 -2.85 -3.00
N GLY A 85 9.35 -3.04 -4.18
CA GLY A 85 10.79 -3.12 -4.32
C GLY A 85 11.20 -3.14 -5.79
N HIS A 86 12.48 -2.95 -6.03
CA HIS A 86 13.01 -3.11 -7.38
C HIS A 86 13.19 -4.62 -7.68
N PRO A 87 12.94 -5.09 -8.91
CA PRO A 87 13.12 -6.50 -9.28
C PRO A 87 14.55 -7.03 -9.06
N SER A 88 15.56 -6.15 -9.10
CA SER A 88 16.96 -6.49 -8.78
C SER A 88 17.15 -6.56 -7.26
N ALA A 89 17.66 -7.67 -6.78
CA ALA A 89 17.56 -8.14 -5.39
C ALA A 89 18.26 -7.31 -4.28
N ASN A 90 18.97 -6.23 -4.57
CA ASN A 90 19.85 -5.56 -3.60
C ASN A 90 19.34 -4.18 -3.12
N TYR A 91 18.08 -3.87 -3.32
CA TYR A 91 17.49 -2.60 -2.90
C TYR A 91 16.62 -2.76 -1.67
N SER A 92 16.44 -1.69 -0.91
CA SER A 92 15.49 -1.60 0.19
C SER A 92 14.08 -1.94 -0.27
N LEU A 93 13.29 -2.55 0.62
CA LEU A 93 11.89 -2.87 0.39
C LEU A 93 11.00 -1.87 1.12
N TYR A 94 9.87 -1.55 0.55
CA TYR A 94 8.84 -0.74 1.16
C TYR A 94 7.61 -1.60 1.50
N CYS A 95 7.34 -1.80 2.78
CA CYS A 95 6.11 -2.40 3.23
C CYS A 95 4.99 -1.36 3.19
N HIS A 96 4.19 -1.40 2.13
CA HIS A 96 3.10 -0.45 1.93
C HIS A 96 1.92 -0.72 2.85
N LYS A 97 1.58 -1.98 3.05
CA LYS A 97 0.41 -2.40 3.82
C LYS A 97 0.64 -3.73 4.51
N ILE A 98 0.17 -3.84 5.74
CA ILE A 98 -0.14 -5.09 6.41
C ILE A 98 -1.61 -5.01 6.77
N TYR A 99 -2.42 -5.87 6.17
CA TYR A 99 -3.86 -5.88 6.37
C TYR A 99 -4.32 -7.24 6.93
N VAL A 100 -5.09 -7.20 8.00
CA VAL A 100 -5.76 -8.37 8.58
C VAL A 100 -7.26 -8.10 8.59
N TYR A 101 -8.04 -8.99 7.99
CA TYR A 101 -9.50 -8.87 7.99
C TYR A 101 -10.03 -8.84 9.42
N GLU A 102 -11.05 -8.02 9.66
CA GLU A 102 -11.52 -7.65 10.99
C GLU A 102 -11.82 -8.88 11.87
N GLN A 103 -12.50 -9.89 11.31
CA GLN A 103 -12.85 -11.11 12.00
C GLN A 103 -11.66 -11.97 12.45
N TYR A 104 -10.45 -11.69 11.94
CA TYR A 104 -9.21 -12.42 12.27
C TYR A 104 -8.23 -11.60 13.09
N ARG A 105 -8.56 -10.35 13.42
CA ARG A 105 -7.72 -9.47 14.26
C ARG A 105 -7.62 -10.01 15.67
N GLY A 106 -6.59 -9.60 16.40
CA GLY A 106 -6.34 -10.04 17.77
C GLY A 106 -5.68 -11.43 17.91
N ASN A 107 -5.48 -12.16 16.79
CA ASN A 107 -4.86 -13.50 16.78
C ASN A 107 -3.36 -13.49 16.44
N GLY A 108 -2.71 -12.34 16.48
CA GLY A 108 -1.28 -12.22 16.20
C GLY A 108 -0.87 -12.33 14.72
N ILE A 109 -1.83 -12.43 13.78
CA ILE A 109 -1.56 -12.62 12.35
C ILE A 109 -0.73 -11.45 11.80
N GLY A 110 -1.07 -10.19 12.11
CA GLY A 110 -0.31 -9.02 11.67
C GLY A 110 1.14 -9.05 12.17
N SER A 111 1.39 -9.44 13.41
CA SER A 111 2.73 -9.57 13.96
C SER A 111 3.52 -10.71 13.30
N GLN A 112 2.88 -11.83 13.00
CA GLN A 112 3.51 -12.94 12.27
C GLN A 112 3.90 -12.51 10.84
N MET A 113 3.01 -11.79 10.15
CA MET A 113 3.28 -11.26 8.81
C MET A 113 4.45 -10.26 8.85
N LEU A 114 4.45 -9.34 9.82
CA LEU A 114 5.56 -8.39 10.01
C LEU A 114 6.88 -9.13 10.27
N THR A 115 6.88 -10.13 11.15
CA THR A 115 8.06 -10.97 11.40
C THR A 115 8.56 -11.64 10.11
N GLY A 116 7.65 -12.16 9.29
CA GLY A 116 8.00 -12.73 7.99
C GLY A 116 8.66 -11.71 7.04
N ILE A 117 8.14 -10.48 7.00
CA ILE A 117 8.70 -9.40 6.19
C ILE A 117 10.10 -9.02 6.70
N LEU A 118 10.25 -8.86 8.01
CA LEU A 118 11.52 -8.48 8.64
C LEU A 118 12.59 -9.58 8.58
N SER A 119 12.22 -10.82 8.26
CA SER A 119 13.16 -11.91 8.02
C SER A 119 13.78 -11.90 6.60
N LEU A 120 13.30 -11.02 5.72
CA LEU A 120 13.88 -10.85 4.40
C LEU A 120 15.29 -10.25 4.53
N PRO A 121 16.22 -10.59 3.61
CA PRO A 121 17.61 -10.13 3.69
C PRO A 121 17.81 -8.64 3.36
N ASN A 122 16.73 -7.97 2.93
CA ASN A 122 16.77 -6.58 2.51
C ASN A 122 16.45 -5.65 3.70
N GLU A 123 16.94 -4.42 3.63
CA GLU A 123 16.38 -3.35 4.45
C GLU A 123 14.88 -3.20 4.14
N VAL A 124 14.08 -3.06 5.19
CA VAL A 124 12.63 -2.86 5.07
C VAL A 124 12.27 -1.52 5.70
N GLY A 125 11.59 -0.67 4.94
CA GLY A 125 11.00 0.55 5.45
C GLY A 125 9.49 0.56 5.25
N LEU A 126 8.82 1.41 6.00
CA LEU A 126 7.39 1.67 5.88
C LEU A 126 7.03 3.09 6.31
N VAL A 127 5.84 3.51 5.94
CA VAL A 127 5.22 4.75 6.41
C VAL A 127 3.98 4.38 7.22
N CYS A 128 3.82 4.98 8.40
CA CYS A 128 2.71 4.68 9.30
C CYS A 128 2.23 5.92 10.05
N SER A 129 1.06 5.80 10.65
CA SER A 129 0.56 6.77 11.64
C SER A 129 1.41 6.75 12.92
N PRO A 130 1.60 7.89 13.60
CA PRO A 130 2.43 8.00 14.82
C PRO A 130 2.02 7.04 15.94
N ASP A 131 0.76 6.71 16.06
CA ASP A 131 0.24 5.77 17.06
C ASP A 131 0.72 4.32 16.87
N LEU A 132 1.21 3.98 15.67
CA LEU A 132 1.76 2.65 15.34
C LEU A 132 3.27 2.55 15.59
N ILE A 133 3.97 3.64 15.88
CA ILE A 133 5.41 3.63 16.16
C ILE A 133 5.79 2.59 17.23
N PRO A 134 5.12 2.53 18.41
CA PRO A 134 5.50 1.56 19.46
C PRO A 134 5.33 0.10 18.99
N PHE A 135 4.36 -0.18 18.13
CA PHE A 135 4.16 -1.51 17.55
C PHE A 135 5.35 -1.91 16.68
N TYR A 136 5.79 -1.04 15.79
CA TYR A 136 6.92 -1.32 14.88
C TYR A 136 8.27 -1.33 15.62
N GLU A 137 8.46 -0.46 16.61
CA GLU A 137 9.66 -0.50 17.46
C GLU A 137 9.77 -1.81 18.24
N SER A 138 8.66 -2.34 18.75
CA SER A 138 8.63 -3.64 19.43
C SER A 138 9.02 -4.80 18.52
N ALA A 139 8.88 -4.64 17.21
CA ALA A 139 9.29 -5.59 16.19
C ALA A 139 10.73 -5.39 15.70
N GLY A 140 11.48 -4.39 16.24
CA GLY A 140 12.86 -4.14 15.89
C GLY A 140 13.07 -3.12 14.76
N MET A 141 12.04 -2.36 14.39
CA MET A 141 12.19 -1.23 13.48
C MET A 141 12.56 0.05 14.24
N HIS A 142 13.12 1.01 13.53
CA HIS A 142 13.58 2.28 14.08
C HIS A 142 12.80 3.45 13.48
N PHE A 143 12.35 4.37 14.31
CA PHE A 143 11.75 5.62 13.87
C PHE A 143 12.80 6.50 13.18
N LYS A 144 12.52 6.96 11.97
CA LYS A 144 13.43 7.78 11.15
C LYS A 144 13.04 9.25 11.06
N GLY A 145 11.85 9.59 11.45
CA GLY A 145 11.33 10.95 11.40
C GLY A 145 9.96 11.02 10.74
N ASN A 146 9.45 12.25 10.59
CA ASN A 146 8.21 12.49 9.89
C ASN A 146 8.40 12.30 8.40
N PHE A 147 7.40 11.70 7.76
CA PHE A 147 7.39 11.55 6.31
C PHE A 147 7.20 12.92 5.64
N THR A 148 8.02 13.18 4.64
CA THR A 148 7.88 14.36 3.76
C THR A 148 7.90 13.91 2.31
N THR A 149 6.99 14.43 1.50
CA THR A 149 7.01 14.17 0.05
C THR A 149 8.29 14.72 -0.59
N THR A 150 8.90 13.95 -1.46
CA THR A 150 10.25 14.19 -2.01
C THR A 150 10.35 15.39 -2.94
N SER A 151 9.25 15.94 -3.42
CA SER A 151 9.24 17.15 -4.24
C SER A 151 7.94 17.93 -4.05
N ASP A 152 8.03 19.27 -4.21
CA ASP A 152 6.85 20.12 -4.27
C ASP A 152 6.09 19.99 -5.57
N THR A 153 6.68 19.35 -6.58
CA THR A 153 6.10 19.13 -7.89
C THR A 153 5.68 17.67 -8.05
N GLY A 154 4.44 17.44 -8.45
CA GLY A 154 3.91 16.11 -8.76
C GLY A 154 3.12 15.44 -7.64
N PHE A 155 3.05 16.03 -6.43
CA PHE A 155 2.26 15.53 -5.30
C PHE A 155 1.41 16.62 -4.63
N THR A 156 1.04 17.65 -5.37
CA THR A 156 0.27 18.79 -4.84
C THR A 156 -1.15 18.40 -4.50
N LYS A 157 -1.74 17.48 -5.25
CA LYS A 157 -3.13 17.00 -5.07
C LYS A 157 -3.26 15.96 -3.97
N THR A 158 -2.19 15.23 -3.69
CA THR A 158 -2.18 14.11 -2.74
C THR A 158 -1.42 14.39 -1.44
N ARG A 159 -0.80 15.58 -1.32
CA ARG A 159 0.01 15.95 -0.15
C ARG A 159 -0.69 15.67 1.19
N GLY A 160 -1.97 16.04 1.31
CA GLY A 160 -2.74 15.86 2.54
C GLY A 160 -2.91 14.39 2.98
N MET A 161 -2.81 13.43 2.07
CA MET A 161 -2.90 12.00 2.38
C MET A 161 -1.68 11.51 3.17
N TYR A 162 -0.55 12.19 3.03
CA TYR A 162 0.73 11.77 3.59
C TYR A 162 1.19 12.66 4.76
N GLU A 163 0.42 13.72 5.06
CA GLU A 163 0.73 14.61 6.18
C GLU A 163 0.58 13.90 7.53
N GLY A 164 1.54 14.14 8.41
CA GLY A 164 1.53 13.57 9.76
C GLY A 164 1.94 12.10 9.85
N LEU A 165 2.31 11.46 8.73
CA LEU A 165 2.84 10.11 8.74
C LEU A 165 4.32 10.09 9.15
N CYS A 166 4.78 8.95 9.61
CA CYS A 166 6.13 8.70 10.10
C CYS A 166 6.81 7.59 9.30
N VAL A 167 8.12 7.70 9.15
CA VAL A 167 8.95 6.68 8.50
C VAL A 167 9.55 5.76 9.54
N MET A 168 9.42 4.46 9.34
CA MET A 168 10.10 3.41 10.09
C MET A 168 11.02 2.62 9.16
N SER A 169 12.18 2.17 9.65
CA SER A 169 13.10 1.31 8.89
C SER A 169 13.78 0.29 9.80
N THR A 170 14.20 -0.84 9.22
CA THR A 170 15.10 -1.80 9.87
C THR A 170 16.54 -1.30 9.91
N ASP A 171 16.90 -0.35 9.05
CA ASP A 171 18.22 0.28 9.08
C ASP A 171 18.37 1.18 10.30
N ASN A 172 19.51 1.10 10.97
CA ASN A 172 19.85 1.91 12.15
C ASN A 172 20.84 3.06 11.84
N SER A 173 21.19 3.28 10.56
CA SER A 173 22.22 4.27 10.17
C SER A 173 21.80 5.73 10.34
N GLY A 174 20.54 6.03 10.61
CA GLY A 174 20.05 7.41 10.71
C GLY A 174 19.72 8.05 9.35
N GLU A 175 20.01 7.40 8.25
CA GLU A 175 19.66 7.87 6.89
C GLU A 175 18.35 7.25 6.42
N THR A 176 17.55 8.01 5.66
CA THR A 176 16.27 7.55 5.07
C THR A 176 16.40 7.30 3.57
N ASN A 177 17.58 6.93 3.12
CA ASN A 177 17.88 6.89 1.69
C ASN A 177 17.21 5.73 0.96
N GLY A 178 16.44 6.06 -0.06
CA GLY A 178 16.12 5.15 -1.18
C GLY A 178 15.01 4.14 -0.93
N LEU A 179 14.07 4.37 -0.01
CA LEU A 179 12.88 3.53 0.09
C LEU A 179 12.01 3.71 -1.16
N PRO A 180 11.64 2.61 -1.84
CA PRO A 180 10.78 2.66 -3.03
C PRO A 180 9.31 2.85 -2.65
N ILE A 181 8.99 4.00 -2.03
CA ILE A 181 7.65 4.29 -1.50
C ILE A 181 6.64 4.37 -2.65
N PHE A 182 5.60 3.56 -2.57
CA PHE A 182 4.46 3.67 -3.47
C PHE A 182 3.60 4.87 -3.06
N MET A 183 3.39 5.78 -3.99
CA MET A 183 2.58 6.98 -3.81
C MET A 183 1.83 7.31 -5.09
N LEU A 184 0.57 7.73 -4.96
CA LEU A 184 -0.16 8.32 -6.06
C LEU A 184 0.29 9.76 -6.26
N ASN A 185 0.69 10.11 -7.49
CA ASN A 185 1.11 11.45 -7.88
C ASN A 185 -0.05 12.24 -8.53
N ASP A 186 0.21 13.49 -8.90
CA ASP A 186 -0.79 14.35 -9.53
C ASP A 186 -1.33 13.79 -10.85
N SER A 187 -0.49 13.05 -11.62
CA SER A 187 -0.92 12.40 -12.86
C SER A 187 -1.87 11.23 -12.59
N ASP A 188 -1.65 10.48 -11.52
CA ASP A 188 -2.57 9.41 -11.12
C ASP A 188 -3.95 9.97 -10.77
N ILE A 189 -3.97 11.12 -10.06
CA ILE A 189 -5.22 11.81 -9.75
C ILE A 189 -5.92 12.29 -11.02
N ASP A 190 -5.18 12.85 -11.98
CA ASP A 190 -5.76 13.28 -13.26
C ASP A 190 -6.32 12.09 -14.05
N ASN A 191 -5.66 10.95 -14.03
CA ASN A 191 -6.13 9.74 -14.69
C ASN A 191 -7.38 9.16 -13.99
N ILE A 192 -7.45 9.21 -12.67
CA ILE A 192 -8.66 8.83 -11.92
C ILE A 192 -9.83 9.74 -12.30
N ILE A 193 -9.61 11.06 -12.32
CA ILE A 193 -10.62 12.04 -12.75
C ILE A 193 -11.07 11.76 -14.18
N GLN A 194 -10.14 11.48 -15.08
CA GLN A 194 -10.47 11.16 -16.47
C GLN A 194 -11.28 9.87 -16.60
N ALA A 195 -10.98 8.85 -15.78
CA ALA A 195 -11.75 7.61 -15.76
C ALA A 195 -13.20 7.86 -15.32
N ILE A 196 -13.41 8.67 -14.27
CA ILE A 196 -14.74 9.08 -13.81
C ILE A 196 -15.51 9.85 -14.90
N VAL A 197 -14.86 10.83 -15.54
CA VAL A 197 -15.50 11.65 -16.60
C VAL A 197 -15.86 10.78 -17.81
N SER A 198 -15.02 9.82 -18.17
CA SER A 198 -15.27 8.93 -19.31
C SER A 198 -16.42 7.95 -19.06
N ALA A 199 -16.67 7.58 -17.82
CA ALA A 199 -17.78 6.72 -17.45
C ALA A 199 -19.16 7.44 -17.48
N LYS A 200 -19.16 8.79 -17.55
CA LYS A 200 -20.39 9.61 -17.70
C LYS A 200 -20.99 9.61 -19.10
N ASN A 201 -20.20 9.23 -20.13
CA ASN A 201 -20.58 9.28 -21.54
C ASN A 201 -20.88 7.88 -22.10
#